data_34bbed36646985ce94e60b71dc7ca980
#
_entry.id   34bbed36646985ce94e60b71dc7ca980
#
_cell.length_a   1.000
_cell.length_b   1.000
_cell.length_c   1.000
_cell.angle_alpha   90.00
_cell.angle_beta   90.00
_cell.angle_gamma   90.00
#
_symmetry.space_group_name_H-M   'P 1'
#
loop_
_entity.id
_entity.type
_entity.pdbx_description
1 polymer ?
#
loop_
_entity_poly.entity_id
_entity_poly.type
_entity_poly.pdbx_seq_one_letter_code
_entity_poly.pdbx_strand_id
1 'polypeptide(L)'
;NVMAGDREKALESGMNDHVAKPIDVNDLFSVLGRWVKVSTPTVSDIEDSSTIKNNTDEVHIPNMSSLDVEDGVQRLAGNKQLYRTILIKFRDSQNSIPLQVREALKNEEHDVAVRLAHTLKGVSGNIGAREIYEVANSLEKAIKEKADEDEIESQLVKLENGLNKLMLELDQLGKNEDLPAETKVVAGGDHINELFNKI
;
A
#
# COMPACT_ATOMS: atom_id res chain seq x y z
N ASN A 1 -19.05 2.10 12.25
CA ASN A 1 -18.96 0.64 11.99
C ASN A 1 -19.34 0.30 10.54
N VAL A 2 -18.64 0.91 9.57
CA VAL A 2 -18.83 0.63 8.13
C VAL A 2 -18.34 -0.78 7.78
N MET A 3 -17.40 -1.33 8.54
CA MET A 3 -16.72 -2.60 8.26
C MET A 3 -17.55 -3.87 8.53
N ALA A 4 -18.51 -3.86 9.44
CA ALA A 4 -19.31 -5.05 9.75
C ALA A 4 -20.28 -5.41 8.61
N GLY A 5 -20.94 -4.41 8.01
CA GLY A 5 -21.88 -4.63 6.92
C GLY A 5 -21.25 -5.04 5.58
N ASP A 6 -20.00 -4.68 5.33
CA ASP A 6 -19.30 -5.05 4.09
C ASP A 6 -18.85 -6.51 4.10
N ARG A 7 -18.47 -7.03 5.26
CA ARG A 7 -18.15 -8.45 5.43
C ARG A 7 -19.39 -9.33 5.23
N GLU A 8 -20.51 -8.94 5.81
CA GLU A 8 -21.78 -9.68 5.67
C GLU A 8 -22.22 -9.72 4.20
N LYS A 9 -22.20 -8.59 3.49
CA LYS A 9 -22.53 -8.51 2.06
C LYS A 9 -21.60 -9.37 1.20
N ALA A 10 -20.28 -9.41 1.51
CA ALA A 10 -19.34 -10.24 0.80
C ALA A 10 -19.68 -11.74 0.97
N LEU A 11 -19.98 -12.18 2.19
CA LEU A 11 -20.36 -13.55 2.49
C LEU A 11 -21.71 -13.92 1.85
N GLU A 12 -22.70 -13.03 1.88
CA GLU A 12 -24.01 -13.21 1.23
C GLU A 12 -23.89 -13.30 -0.30
N SER A 13 -22.90 -12.61 -0.89
CA SER A 13 -22.61 -12.69 -2.34
C SER A 13 -21.85 -13.96 -2.74
N GLY A 14 -21.57 -14.87 -1.80
CA GLY A 14 -20.90 -16.15 -2.06
C GLY A 14 -19.37 -16.11 -1.90
N MET A 15 -18.80 -15.04 -1.36
CA MET A 15 -17.37 -15.00 -1.02
C MET A 15 -17.10 -15.81 0.25
N ASN A 16 -15.94 -16.46 0.33
CA ASN A 16 -15.59 -17.30 1.45
C ASN A 16 -15.12 -16.49 2.68
N ASP A 17 -14.52 -15.32 2.47
CA ASP A 17 -14.07 -14.42 3.53
C ASP A 17 -13.81 -13.01 2.97
N HIS A 18 -13.41 -12.08 3.83
CA HIS A 18 -13.18 -10.68 3.51
C HIS A 18 -11.96 -10.14 4.28
N VAL A 19 -11.12 -9.36 3.59
CA VAL A 19 -10.01 -8.60 4.20
C VAL A 19 -10.26 -7.12 3.98
N ALA A 20 -10.29 -6.35 5.06
CA ALA A 20 -10.53 -4.92 5.01
C ALA A 20 -9.33 -4.14 4.46
N LYS A 21 -9.59 -3.00 3.84
CA LYS A 21 -8.55 -2.02 3.49
C LYS A 21 -8.50 -0.89 4.53
N PRO A 22 -7.33 -0.44 4.95
CA PRO A 22 -5.99 -0.88 4.55
C PRO A 22 -5.71 -2.31 5.01
N ILE A 23 -4.95 -3.09 4.22
CA ILE A 23 -4.68 -4.51 4.49
C ILE A 23 -3.75 -4.63 5.71
N ASP A 24 -4.24 -5.27 6.77
CA ASP A 24 -3.40 -5.75 7.86
C ASP A 24 -2.86 -7.14 7.51
N VAL A 25 -1.54 -7.30 7.64
CA VAL A 25 -0.86 -8.54 7.24
C VAL A 25 -1.25 -9.71 8.16
N ASN A 26 -1.50 -9.45 9.45
CA ASN A 26 -1.91 -10.49 10.38
C ASN A 26 -3.34 -10.96 10.08
N ASP A 27 -4.24 -10.03 9.75
CA ASP A 27 -5.61 -10.36 9.32
C ASP A 27 -5.58 -11.17 8.02
N LEU A 28 -4.74 -10.77 7.04
CA LEU A 28 -4.58 -11.50 5.78
C LEU A 28 -4.10 -12.93 6.03
N PHE A 29 -3.04 -13.11 6.84
CA PHE A 29 -2.54 -14.44 7.17
C PHE A 29 -3.54 -15.26 8.00
N SER A 30 -4.31 -14.63 8.87
CA SER A 30 -5.38 -15.29 9.62
C SER A 30 -6.49 -15.83 8.71
N VAL A 31 -6.86 -15.04 7.68
CA VAL A 31 -7.82 -15.47 6.66
C VAL A 31 -7.25 -16.58 5.81
N LEU A 32 -6.02 -16.43 5.31
CA LEU A 32 -5.35 -17.47 4.52
C LEU A 32 -5.19 -18.78 5.30
N GLY A 33 -4.81 -18.72 6.59
CA GLY A 33 -4.66 -19.90 7.45
C GLY A 33 -5.95 -20.69 7.66
N ARG A 34 -7.12 -20.03 7.53
CA ARG A 34 -8.43 -20.73 7.58
C ARG A 34 -8.74 -21.52 6.31
N TRP A 35 -8.26 -21.06 5.17
CA TRP A 35 -8.65 -21.60 3.86
C TRP A 35 -7.55 -22.41 3.17
N VAL A 36 -6.28 -22.16 3.48
CA VAL A 36 -5.14 -22.90 2.94
C VAL A 36 -4.82 -24.03 3.88
N LYS A 37 -5.16 -25.26 3.50
CA LYS A 37 -4.66 -26.47 4.18
C LYS A 37 -3.17 -26.59 3.82
N VAL A 38 -2.30 -26.21 4.74
CA VAL A 38 -0.87 -26.51 4.61
C VAL A 38 -0.75 -28.03 4.71
N SER A 39 -0.47 -28.69 3.60
CA SER A 39 0.02 -30.07 3.65
C SER A 39 1.37 -30.02 4.36
N THR A 40 1.42 -30.42 5.62
CA THR A 40 2.67 -30.52 6.37
C THR A 40 3.60 -31.46 5.61
N PRO A 41 4.74 -30.99 5.08
CA PRO A 41 5.79 -31.92 4.69
C PRO A 41 6.21 -32.67 5.95
N THR A 42 6.29 -33.97 5.85
CA THR A 42 6.77 -34.87 6.94
C THR A 42 8.14 -34.36 7.38
N VAL A 43 8.33 -34.30 8.70
CA VAL A 43 9.47 -33.72 9.44
C VAL A 43 10.79 -34.48 9.22
N SER A 44 11.06 -35.04 8.05
CA SER A 44 12.30 -35.78 7.76
C SER A 44 13.29 -35.04 6.85
N ASP A 45 12.94 -33.86 6.30
CA ASP A 45 13.82 -33.18 5.34
C ASP A 45 14.07 -31.68 5.67
N ILE A 46 13.90 -31.27 6.93
CA ILE A 46 14.22 -29.89 7.38
C ILE A 46 15.26 -29.94 8.51
N GLU A 47 16.38 -30.57 8.27
CA GLU A 47 17.64 -30.26 8.92
C GLU A 47 18.40 -29.38 7.91
N ASP A 48 18.11 -28.13 7.79
CA ASP A 48 18.99 -27.00 7.45
C ASP A 48 18.25 -25.75 6.94
N SER A 49 17.14 -25.35 7.54
CA SER A 49 16.47 -24.08 7.20
C SER A 49 16.29 -23.13 8.39
N SER A 50 17.10 -23.31 9.43
CA SER A 50 17.16 -22.37 10.55
C SER A 50 18.15 -21.22 10.28
N THR A 51 18.17 -20.71 9.06
CA THR A 51 18.91 -19.48 8.76
C THR A 51 18.11 -18.60 7.81
N ILE A 52 16.85 -18.26 8.16
CA ILE A 52 16.43 -16.91 7.86
C ILE A 52 17.32 -16.06 8.78
N LYS A 53 18.50 -15.75 8.29
CA LYS A 53 19.31 -14.67 8.85
C LYS A 53 18.42 -13.45 8.74
N ASN A 54 17.73 -13.11 9.84
CA ASN A 54 17.37 -11.75 10.12
C ASN A 54 18.69 -10.98 10.12
N ASN A 55 19.14 -10.54 8.94
CA ASN A 55 20.05 -9.44 8.84
C ASN A 55 19.28 -8.24 9.41
N THR A 56 19.24 -8.18 10.73
CA THR A 56 18.95 -6.96 11.46
C THR A 56 20.20 -6.07 11.37
N ASP A 57 20.62 -5.72 10.16
CA ASP A 57 21.19 -4.41 9.97
C ASP A 57 20.09 -3.46 10.41
N GLU A 58 20.32 -2.74 11.50
CA GLU A 58 19.35 -1.84 12.10
C GLU A 58 18.96 -0.77 11.08
N VAL A 59 17.95 -1.09 10.23
CA VAL A 59 17.37 -0.10 9.32
C VAL A 59 16.76 0.97 10.19
N HIS A 60 17.51 2.05 10.34
CA HIS A 60 17.04 3.22 11.06
C HIS A 60 16.04 3.97 10.19
N ILE A 61 14.80 3.99 10.61
CA ILE A 61 13.77 4.86 10.03
C ILE A 61 13.64 6.03 10.99
N PRO A 62 13.98 7.26 10.55
CA PRO A 62 13.85 8.43 11.41
C PRO A 62 12.39 8.64 11.81
N ASN A 63 12.17 9.25 12.96
CA ASN A 63 10.83 9.65 13.37
C ASN A 63 10.37 10.79 12.46
N MET A 64 9.22 10.59 11.81
CA MET A 64 8.62 11.54 10.88
C MET A 64 7.29 12.03 11.45
N SER A 65 7.10 13.36 11.45
CA SER A 65 5.88 13.96 12.01
C SER A 65 4.62 13.65 11.19
N SER A 66 4.80 13.34 9.91
CA SER A 66 3.72 13.06 8.95
C SER A 66 3.34 11.58 8.87
N LEU A 67 4.08 10.70 9.56
CA LEU A 67 3.88 9.24 9.52
C LEU A 67 3.76 8.65 10.92
N ASP A 68 2.82 7.74 11.08
CA ASP A 68 2.82 6.76 12.16
C ASP A 68 3.70 5.57 11.74
N VAL A 69 5.01 5.71 11.98
CA VAL A 69 6.02 4.72 11.55
C VAL A 69 5.78 3.38 12.23
N GLU A 70 5.34 3.38 13.49
CA GLU A 70 5.09 2.15 14.24
C GLU A 70 3.93 1.36 13.64
N ASP A 71 2.79 2.02 13.39
CA ASP A 71 1.62 1.43 12.71
C ASP A 71 2.00 0.93 11.31
N GLY A 72 2.74 1.73 10.52
CA GLY A 72 3.18 1.35 9.18
C GLY A 72 4.10 0.12 9.16
N VAL A 73 5.05 0.03 10.07
CA VAL A 73 5.94 -1.13 10.22
C VAL A 73 5.16 -2.36 10.71
N GLN A 74 4.24 -2.18 11.66
CA GLN A 74 3.43 -3.28 12.17
C GLN A 74 2.56 -3.91 11.08
N ARG A 75 1.98 -3.12 10.17
CA ARG A 75 1.23 -3.60 8.99
C ARG A 75 2.06 -4.48 8.06
N LEU A 76 3.37 -4.37 8.11
CA LEU A 76 4.32 -5.17 7.34
C LEU A 76 5.00 -6.27 8.19
N ALA A 77 4.33 -6.72 9.25
CA ALA A 77 4.83 -7.75 10.16
C ALA A 77 6.22 -7.42 10.76
N GLY A 78 6.49 -6.14 11.02
CA GLY A 78 7.75 -5.68 11.61
C GLY A 78 8.90 -5.51 10.60
N ASN A 79 8.67 -5.73 9.31
CA ASN A 79 9.72 -5.66 8.28
C ASN A 79 10.07 -4.19 7.94
N LYS A 80 11.00 -3.61 8.68
CA LYS A 80 11.46 -2.22 8.51
C LYS A 80 12.11 -1.97 7.14
N GLN A 81 12.81 -2.96 6.58
CA GLN A 81 13.44 -2.84 5.26
C GLN A 81 12.39 -2.71 4.15
N LEU A 82 11.36 -3.54 4.21
CA LEU A 82 10.24 -3.48 3.28
C LEU A 82 9.49 -2.13 3.43
N TYR A 83 9.25 -1.70 4.66
CA TYR A 83 8.59 -0.42 4.93
C TYR A 83 9.39 0.76 4.32
N ARG A 84 10.72 0.81 4.54
CA ARG A 84 11.59 1.81 3.91
C ARG A 84 11.49 1.79 2.38
N THR A 85 11.49 0.61 1.78
CA THR A 85 11.32 0.46 0.32
C THR A 85 9.98 1.02 -0.18
N ILE A 86 8.90 0.77 0.57
CA ILE A 86 7.56 1.28 0.25
C ILE A 86 7.51 2.81 0.38
N LEU A 87 8.13 3.38 1.41
CA LEU A 87 8.21 4.84 1.58
C LEU A 87 8.94 5.51 0.40
N ILE A 88 10.04 4.94 -0.07
CA ILE A 88 10.78 5.46 -1.23
C ILE A 88 9.90 5.39 -2.49
N LYS A 89 9.23 4.27 -2.73
CA LYS A 89 8.30 4.13 -3.86
C LYS A 89 7.12 5.09 -3.77
N PHE A 90 6.59 5.33 -2.58
CA PHE A 90 5.54 6.31 -2.35
C PHE A 90 6.02 7.71 -2.76
N ARG A 91 7.19 8.12 -2.28
CA ARG A 91 7.80 9.41 -2.64
C ARG A 91 7.90 9.58 -4.16
N ASP A 92 8.41 8.56 -4.85
CA ASP A 92 8.70 8.63 -6.28
C ASP A 92 7.42 8.60 -7.16
N SER A 93 6.30 8.07 -6.65
CA SER A 93 5.09 7.84 -7.44
C SER A 93 3.90 8.72 -7.09
N GLN A 94 3.80 9.27 -5.86
CA GLN A 94 2.56 9.91 -5.41
C GLN A 94 2.58 11.45 -5.48
N ASN A 95 3.72 12.06 -5.72
CA ASN A 95 3.85 13.53 -5.72
C ASN A 95 3.00 14.24 -6.78
N SER A 96 2.75 13.60 -7.92
CA SER A 96 2.00 14.18 -9.04
C SER A 96 0.49 13.97 -8.96
N ILE A 97 -0.02 13.23 -7.98
CA ILE A 97 -1.46 12.87 -7.91
C ILE A 97 -2.37 14.11 -7.87
N PRO A 98 -2.11 15.18 -7.09
CA PRO A 98 -2.99 16.35 -7.09
C PRO A 98 -3.12 17.00 -8.48
N LEU A 99 -2.01 17.09 -9.21
CA LEU A 99 -2.01 17.62 -10.57
C LEU A 99 -2.82 16.72 -11.52
N GLN A 100 -2.62 15.41 -11.44
CA GLN A 100 -3.37 14.44 -12.25
C GLN A 100 -4.87 14.49 -11.97
N VAL A 101 -5.27 14.70 -10.71
CA VAL A 101 -6.70 14.86 -10.35
C VAL A 101 -7.27 16.13 -10.98
N ARG A 102 -6.55 17.26 -10.93
CA ARG A 102 -6.99 18.52 -11.59
C ARG A 102 -7.12 18.33 -13.11
N GLU A 103 -6.17 17.68 -13.74
CA GLU A 103 -6.21 17.40 -15.18
C GLU A 103 -7.42 16.52 -15.54
N ALA A 104 -7.67 15.47 -14.77
CA ALA A 104 -8.80 14.58 -14.99
C ALA A 104 -10.15 15.32 -14.81
N LEU A 105 -10.27 16.17 -13.79
CA LEU A 105 -11.47 16.99 -13.59
C LEU A 105 -11.68 18.01 -14.71
N LYS A 106 -10.61 18.65 -15.17
CA LYS A 106 -10.65 19.59 -16.30
C LYS A 106 -11.09 18.93 -17.60
N ASN A 107 -10.75 17.65 -17.78
CA ASN A 107 -11.13 16.85 -18.94
C ASN A 107 -12.49 16.15 -18.76
N GLU A 108 -13.23 16.45 -17.68
CA GLU A 108 -14.51 15.81 -17.32
C GLU A 108 -14.40 14.29 -17.04
N GLU A 109 -13.18 13.81 -16.77
CA GLU A 109 -12.87 12.41 -16.46
C GLU A 109 -13.06 12.09 -14.96
N HIS A 110 -14.27 12.31 -14.44
CA HIS A 110 -14.58 12.19 -13.00
C HIS A 110 -14.22 10.82 -12.41
N ASP A 111 -14.45 9.73 -13.14
CA ASP A 111 -14.11 8.38 -12.68
C ASP A 111 -12.60 8.18 -12.51
N VAL A 112 -11.80 8.83 -13.36
CA VAL A 112 -10.33 8.83 -13.23
C VAL A 112 -9.92 9.60 -11.98
N ALA A 113 -10.47 10.79 -11.77
CA ALA A 113 -10.19 11.61 -10.58
C ALA A 113 -10.55 10.87 -9.28
N VAL A 114 -11.72 10.23 -9.21
CA VAL A 114 -12.14 9.40 -8.08
C VAL A 114 -11.15 8.25 -7.84
N ARG A 115 -10.73 7.55 -8.89
CA ARG A 115 -9.80 6.43 -8.79
C ARG A 115 -8.42 6.86 -8.29
N LEU A 116 -7.92 8.02 -8.73
CA LEU A 116 -6.65 8.59 -8.26
C LEU A 116 -6.72 8.91 -6.77
N ALA A 117 -7.75 9.61 -6.32
CA ALA A 117 -7.96 9.94 -4.91
C ALA A 117 -8.11 8.66 -4.05
N HIS A 118 -8.87 7.67 -4.53
CA HIS A 118 -9.05 6.38 -3.86
C HIS A 118 -7.71 5.61 -3.73
N THR A 119 -6.90 5.57 -4.79
CA THR A 119 -5.59 4.92 -4.77
C THR A 119 -4.67 5.58 -3.76
N LEU A 120 -4.59 6.91 -3.79
CA LEU A 120 -3.77 7.66 -2.83
C LEU A 120 -4.23 7.42 -1.38
N LYS A 121 -5.54 7.43 -1.11
CA LYS A 121 -6.09 7.06 0.20
C LYS A 121 -5.58 5.69 0.66
N GLY A 122 -5.69 4.67 -0.19
CA GLY A 122 -5.26 3.30 0.14
C GLY A 122 -3.76 3.21 0.47
N VAL A 123 -2.90 3.78 -0.38
CA VAL A 123 -1.44 3.72 -0.15
C VAL A 123 -1.02 4.56 1.06
N SER A 124 -1.66 5.69 1.30
CA SER A 124 -1.40 6.54 2.49
C SER A 124 -1.77 5.82 3.79
N GLY A 125 -2.90 5.10 3.81
CA GLY A 125 -3.29 4.29 4.95
C GLY A 125 -2.29 3.16 5.24
N ASN A 126 -1.74 2.53 4.20
CA ASN A 126 -0.77 1.43 4.36
C ASN A 126 0.58 1.89 4.93
N ILE A 127 0.98 3.13 4.68
CA ILE A 127 2.25 3.68 5.20
C ILE A 127 2.08 4.46 6.51
N GLY A 128 0.87 4.55 7.07
CA GLY A 128 0.63 5.32 8.30
C GLY A 128 0.56 6.84 8.08
N ALA A 129 0.37 7.34 6.86
CA ALA A 129 0.21 8.76 6.53
C ALA A 129 -1.23 9.21 6.78
N ARG A 130 -1.63 9.30 8.05
CA ARG A 130 -3.03 9.53 8.46
C ARG A 130 -3.61 10.82 7.91
N GLU A 131 -2.88 11.94 7.96
CA GLU A 131 -3.35 13.23 7.46
C GLU A 131 -3.67 13.17 5.95
N ILE A 132 -2.76 12.57 5.16
CA ILE A 132 -2.98 12.40 3.72
C ILE A 132 -4.14 11.45 3.45
N TYR A 133 -4.27 10.37 4.23
CA TYR A 133 -5.40 9.44 4.13
C TYR A 133 -6.74 10.16 4.30
N GLU A 134 -6.88 11.00 5.33
CA GLU A 134 -8.13 11.71 5.64
C GLU A 134 -8.46 12.74 4.56
N VAL A 135 -7.47 13.50 4.10
CA VAL A 135 -7.68 14.48 3.02
C VAL A 135 -8.02 13.79 1.70
N ALA A 136 -7.34 12.70 1.34
CA ALA A 136 -7.64 11.92 0.14
C ALA A 136 -9.04 11.29 0.21
N ASN A 137 -9.48 10.84 1.39
CA ASN A 137 -10.84 10.35 1.60
C ASN A 137 -11.89 11.45 1.43
N SER A 138 -11.63 12.66 1.95
CA SER A 138 -12.51 13.82 1.78
C SER A 138 -12.58 14.25 0.31
N LEU A 139 -11.45 14.25 -0.40
CA LEU A 139 -11.38 14.57 -1.82
C LEU A 139 -12.14 13.53 -2.66
N GLU A 140 -11.94 12.24 -2.40
CA GLU A 140 -12.68 11.15 -3.06
C GLU A 140 -14.19 11.34 -2.92
N LYS A 141 -14.63 11.68 -1.70
CA LYS A 141 -16.05 11.92 -1.39
C LYS A 141 -16.58 13.15 -2.13
N ALA A 142 -15.87 14.30 -2.06
CA ALA A 142 -16.26 15.53 -2.71
C ALA A 142 -16.45 15.35 -4.24
N ILE A 143 -15.52 14.64 -4.89
CA ILE A 143 -15.62 14.36 -6.33
C ILE A 143 -16.82 13.44 -6.63
N LYS A 144 -17.06 12.39 -5.84
CA LYS A 144 -18.20 11.47 -6.01
C LYS A 144 -19.55 12.17 -5.82
N GLU A 145 -19.64 13.07 -4.86
CA GLU A 145 -20.86 13.83 -4.55
C GLU A 145 -21.04 15.06 -5.46
N LYS A 146 -20.09 15.29 -6.38
CA LYS A 146 -20.08 16.42 -7.30
C LYS A 146 -20.18 17.76 -6.54
N ALA A 147 -19.39 17.88 -5.47
CA ALA A 147 -19.25 19.11 -4.72
C ALA A 147 -18.81 20.27 -5.65
N ASP A 148 -18.97 21.49 -5.19
CA ASP A 148 -18.53 22.65 -5.98
C ASP A 148 -17.00 22.66 -6.19
N GLU A 149 -16.56 23.40 -7.19
CA GLU A 149 -15.15 23.48 -7.59
C GLU A 149 -14.27 24.03 -6.46
N ASP A 150 -14.78 24.98 -5.67
CA ASP A 150 -14.04 25.61 -4.57
C ASP A 150 -13.80 24.59 -3.45
N GLU A 151 -14.77 23.73 -3.13
CA GLU A 151 -14.61 22.67 -2.14
C GLU A 151 -13.56 21.65 -2.60
N ILE A 152 -13.67 21.17 -3.84
CA ILE A 152 -12.70 20.22 -4.41
C ILE A 152 -11.30 20.82 -4.43
N GLU A 153 -11.14 22.06 -4.87
CA GLU A 153 -9.84 22.73 -4.90
C GLU A 153 -9.28 22.95 -3.49
N SER A 154 -10.12 23.27 -2.51
CA SER A 154 -9.70 23.34 -1.10
C SER A 154 -9.10 22.02 -0.61
N GLN A 155 -9.69 20.87 -0.97
CA GLN A 155 -9.14 19.55 -0.60
C GLN A 155 -7.83 19.28 -1.36
N LEU A 156 -7.72 19.65 -2.63
CA LEU A 156 -6.50 19.49 -3.42
C LEU A 156 -5.33 20.30 -2.85
N VAL A 157 -5.57 21.53 -2.44
CA VAL A 157 -4.54 22.38 -1.80
C VAL A 157 -4.08 21.77 -0.47
N LYS A 158 -5.00 21.27 0.36
CA LYS A 158 -4.63 20.56 1.60
C LYS A 158 -3.80 19.32 1.31
N LEU A 159 -4.19 18.57 0.28
CA LEU A 159 -3.47 17.38 -0.14
C LEU A 159 -2.05 17.70 -0.60
N GLU A 160 -1.87 18.72 -1.43
CA GLU A 160 -0.55 19.19 -1.86
C GLU A 160 0.33 19.59 -0.69
N ASN A 161 -0.21 20.34 0.26
CA ASN A 161 0.54 20.77 1.44
C ASN A 161 0.98 19.56 2.28
N GLY A 162 0.09 18.59 2.52
CA GLY A 162 0.40 17.37 3.24
C GLY A 162 1.44 16.52 2.53
N LEU A 163 1.29 16.32 1.20
CA LEU A 163 2.27 15.59 0.40
C LEU A 163 3.63 16.28 0.40
N ASN A 164 3.70 17.60 0.16
CA ASN A 164 4.95 18.34 0.17
C ASN A 164 5.69 18.21 1.50
N LYS A 165 4.97 18.29 2.63
CA LYS A 165 5.54 18.08 3.96
C LYS A 165 6.12 16.66 4.09
N LEU A 166 5.36 15.65 3.72
CA LEU A 166 5.82 14.26 3.77
C LEU A 166 7.01 14.01 2.83
N MET A 167 7.00 14.57 1.61
CA MET A 167 8.12 14.42 0.66
C MET A 167 9.42 14.97 1.21
N LEU A 168 9.38 16.13 1.89
CA LEU A 168 10.56 16.72 2.55
C LEU A 168 11.12 15.81 3.65
N GLU A 169 10.24 15.14 4.41
CA GLU A 169 10.67 14.17 5.43
C GLU A 169 11.25 12.89 4.78
N LEU A 170 10.63 12.40 3.69
CA LEU A 170 11.08 11.20 2.98
C LEU A 170 12.39 11.41 2.20
N ASP A 171 12.72 12.62 1.78
CA ASP A 171 14.00 12.91 1.12
C ASP A 171 15.21 12.64 2.02
N GLN A 172 15.01 12.64 3.32
CA GLN A 172 16.05 12.27 4.29
C GLN A 172 16.37 10.76 4.25
N LEU A 173 15.41 9.91 3.84
CA LEU A 173 15.62 8.47 3.71
C LEU A 173 16.53 8.09 2.53
N GLY A 174 16.54 8.91 1.47
CA GLY A 174 17.32 8.64 0.27
C GLY A 174 18.79 9.04 0.36
N LYS A 175 19.16 9.83 1.37
CA LYS A 175 20.54 10.33 1.55
C LYS A 175 21.46 9.37 2.31
N ASN A 176 20.90 8.38 2.99
CA ASN A 176 21.66 7.30 3.60
C ASN A 176 21.79 6.18 2.56
N GLU A 177 22.83 6.27 1.72
CA GLU A 177 23.20 5.25 0.75
C GLU A 177 23.58 3.98 1.49
N ASP A 178 22.66 3.02 1.52
CA ASP A 178 22.94 1.60 1.56
C ASP A 178 21.68 0.88 1.04
N LEU A 179 21.46 0.97 -0.29
CA LEU A 179 20.61 0.01 -1.00
C LEU A 179 21.44 -1.28 -1.13
N PRO A 180 21.00 -2.41 -0.52
CA PRO A 180 21.54 -3.69 -0.93
C PRO A 180 21.29 -3.84 -2.43
N ALA A 181 22.36 -4.20 -3.15
CA ALA A 181 22.31 -4.47 -4.58
C ALA A 181 21.06 -5.30 -4.93
N GLU A 182 20.38 -4.89 -5.99
CA GLU A 182 19.20 -5.50 -6.58
C GLU A 182 19.17 -7.01 -6.34
N THR A 183 18.24 -7.46 -5.52
CA THR A 183 17.78 -8.84 -5.60
C THR A 183 17.14 -8.95 -6.97
N LYS A 184 17.92 -9.41 -7.95
CA LYS A 184 17.40 -9.89 -9.22
C LYS A 184 16.33 -10.89 -8.87
N VAL A 185 15.08 -10.48 -8.93
CA VAL A 185 13.97 -11.40 -9.06
C VAL A 185 14.27 -12.13 -10.35
N VAL A 186 14.82 -13.33 -10.24
CA VAL A 186 14.91 -14.28 -11.33
C VAL A 186 13.45 -14.55 -11.69
N ALA A 187 12.96 -13.81 -12.68
CA ALA A 187 11.72 -14.15 -13.35
C ALA A 187 11.96 -15.51 -14.00
N GLY A 188 11.54 -16.57 -13.33
CA GLY A 188 11.38 -17.89 -13.91
C GLY A 188 10.25 -17.82 -14.94
N GLY A 189 10.51 -17.15 -16.07
CA GLY A 189 9.57 -16.89 -17.14
C GLY A 189 9.73 -17.79 -18.36
N ASP A 190 10.68 -18.72 -18.36
CA ASP A 190 10.98 -19.49 -19.59
C ASP A 190 10.24 -20.82 -19.72
N HIS A 191 9.39 -21.20 -18.75
CA HIS A 191 8.66 -22.48 -18.81
C HIS A 191 7.17 -22.38 -19.17
N ILE A 192 6.63 -21.17 -19.36
CA ILE A 192 5.21 -21.01 -19.71
C ILE A 192 4.99 -20.95 -21.22
N ASN A 193 6.00 -20.58 -22.03
CA ASN A 193 5.86 -20.49 -23.47
C ASN A 193 5.94 -21.83 -24.22
N GLU A 194 6.37 -22.91 -23.60
CA GLU A 194 6.38 -24.24 -24.25
C GLU A 194 5.02 -24.97 -24.18
N LEU A 195 4.10 -24.54 -23.34
CA LEU A 195 2.79 -25.18 -23.17
C LEU A 195 1.70 -24.66 -24.13
N PHE A 196 1.89 -23.49 -24.74
CA PHE A 196 0.91 -22.93 -25.69
C PHE A 196 1.16 -23.22 -27.17
N ASN A 197 2.25 -23.89 -27.54
CA ASN A 197 2.56 -24.23 -28.93
C ASN A 197 2.28 -25.70 -29.31
N LYS A 198 1.48 -26.41 -28.52
CA LYS A 198 1.10 -27.81 -28.82
C LYS A 198 -0.41 -28.04 -28.74
N ILE A 199 -1.22 -27.13 -29.31
CA ILE A 199 -2.61 -27.43 -29.65
C ILE A 199 -2.89 -26.88 -31.05
#